data_85167b05d6ed101e58b8a6f087f7db80
#
_entry.id   85167b05d6ed101e58b8a6f087f7db80
#
_cell.length_a   1.000
_cell.length_b   1.000
_cell.length_c   1.000
_cell.angle_alpha   90.00
_cell.angle_beta   90.00
_cell.angle_gamma   90.00
#
_symmetry.space_group_name_H-M   'P 1'
#
loop_
_entity.id
_entity.type
_entity.pdbx_description
1 polymer ?
#
loop_
_entity_poly.entity_id
_entity_poly.type
_entity_poly.pdbx_seq_one_letter_code
_entity_poly.pdbx_strand_id
1 'polypeptide(L)'
;IRQNKVQLEALFYGMCGWLEEPVDSTMELWNREFRFLQSKFTLLDVRFSPKFSRLRPANFPTIRLSQLANLYVEQQNLFSIMIQNPDYQNIRTLLSALSASDYWTDHFSFGKMAQISFVKKLSPEFINLLFINCILPLQYFFQQLNSESKVGHIIDSYRNIPPEKNHIIKHWENLGIEFQNSLQTQAFLYQYKTFCKAKKCLNCAVGFQILKNAEQHKT
;
A
#
# COMPACT_ATOMS: atom_id res chain seq x y z
N ILE A 1 15.40 -17.52 6.91
CA ILE A 1 15.19 -16.29 6.11
C ILE A 1 14.42 -15.25 6.92
N ARG A 2 13.23 -15.56 7.48
CA ARG A 2 12.36 -14.58 8.16
C ARG A 2 13.00 -13.79 9.30
N GLN A 3 14.08 -14.27 9.92
CA GLN A 3 14.77 -13.60 11.03
C GLN A 3 16.03 -12.84 10.59
N ASN A 4 16.32 -12.85 9.28
CA ASN A 4 17.52 -12.20 8.75
C ASN A 4 17.14 -11.14 7.71
N LYS A 5 17.27 -9.89 8.11
CA LYS A 5 16.97 -8.70 7.29
C LYS A 5 17.77 -8.68 5.99
N VAL A 6 19.08 -8.96 6.06
CA VAL A 6 19.95 -8.95 4.89
C VAL A 6 19.52 -10.01 3.88
N GLN A 7 19.15 -11.22 4.36
CA GLN A 7 18.65 -12.28 3.48
C GLN A 7 17.30 -11.94 2.85
N LEU A 8 16.39 -11.29 3.56
CA LEU A 8 15.11 -10.88 2.98
C LEU A 8 15.29 -9.78 1.94
N GLU A 9 16.11 -8.76 2.21
CA GLU A 9 16.44 -7.73 1.21
C GLU A 9 17.12 -8.34 0.00
N ALA A 10 18.12 -9.23 0.21
CA ALA A 10 18.79 -9.95 -0.86
C ALA A 10 17.81 -10.76 -1.72
N LEU A 11 16.85 -11.46 -1.09
CA LEU A 11 15.81 -12.20 -1.79
C LEU A 11 14.96 -11.26 -2.65
N PHE A 12 14.44 -10.18 -2.09
CA PHE A 12 13.57 -9.27 -2.82
C PHE A 12 14.29 -8.57 -3.97
N TYR A 13 15.50 -8.06 -3.74
CA TYR A 13 16.27 -7.37 -4.78
C TYR A 13 16.80 -8.32 -5.85
N GLY A 14 17.21 -9.53 -5.45
CA GLY A 14 17.64 -10.56 -6.37
C GLY A 14 16.51 -11.04 -7.28
N MET A 15 15.29 -11.26 -6.73
CA MET A 15 14.12 -11.61 -7.53
C MET A 15 13.69 -10.48 -8.48
N CYS A 16 14.07 -9.23 -8.20
CA CYS A 16 13.90 -8.12 -9.13
C CYS A 16 15.01 -8.01 -10.19
N GLY A 17 16.05 -8.83 -10.11
CA GLY A 17 17.21 -8.77 -11.02
C GLY A 17 18.13 -7.58 -10.78
N TRP A 18 18.01 -6.89 -9.63
CA TRP A 18 18.76 -5.67 -9.36
C TRP A 18 20.18 -5.90 -8.80
N LEU A 19 20.53 -7.15 -8.50
CA LEU A 19 21.83 -7.49 -7.90
C LEU A 19 22.83 -8.11 -8.89
N GLU A 20 22.52 -8.12 -10.20
CA GLU A 20 23.39 -8.78 -11.21
C GLU A 20 24.72 -8.05 -11.37
N GLU A 21 24.71 -6.72 -11.31
CA GLU A 21 25.89 -5.87 -11.43
C GLU A 21 26.04 -5.02 -10.15
N PRO A 22 26.64 -5.56 -9.08
CA PRO A 22 26.83 -4.82 -7.84
C PRO A 22 27.74 -3.60 -8.07
N VAL A 23 27.35 -2.45 -7.52
CA VAL A 23 28.11 -1.21 -7.65
C VAL A 23 28.74 -0.74 -6.33
N ASP A 24 28.46 -1.42 -5.23
CA ASP A 24 29.03 -1.18 -3.91
C ASP A 24 29.07 -2.46 -3.05
N SER A 25 29.77 -2.40 -1.94
CA SER A 25 29.98 -3.54 -1.04
C SER A 25 28.71 -4.10 -0.42
N THR A 26 27.68 -3.25 -0.23
CA THR A 26 26.38 -3.68 0.30
C THR A 26 25.62 -4.49 -0.76
N MET A 27 25.62 -4.05 -2.01
CA MET A 27 25.06 -4.82 -3.11
C MET A 27 25.80 -6.13 -3.34
N GLU A 28 27.15 -6.16 -3.20
CA GLU A 28 27.93 -7.40 -3.25
C GLU A 28 27.50 -8.38 -2.16
N LEU A 29 27.27 -7.90 -0.94
CA LEU A 29 26.75 -8.70 0.16
C LEU A 29 25.37 -9.27 -0.18
N TRP A 30 24.43 -8.45 -0.64
CA TRP A 30 23.09 -8.90 -1.04
C TRP A 30 23.15 -9.89 -2.22
N ASN A 31 24.00 -9.67 -3.22
CA ASN A 31 24.17 -10.61 -4.33
C ASN A 31 24.65 -11.99 -3.84
N ARG A 32 25.66 -12.02 -2.95
CA ARG A 32 26.18 -13.27 -2.37
C ARG A 32 25.09 -14.02 -1.59
N GLU A 33 24.35 -13.30 -0.74
CA GLU A 33 23.24 -13.88 0.02
C GLU A 33 22.12 -14.37 -0.89
N PHE A 34 21.77 -13.63 -1.94
CA PHE A 34 20.76 -14.06 -2.91
C PHE A 34 21.17 -15.35 -3.62
N ARG A 35 22.41 -15.46 -4.10
CA ARG A 35 22.92 -16.68 -4.74
C ARG A 35 22.88 -17.88 -3.80
N PHE A 36 23.23 -17.66 -2.54
CA PHE A 36 23.11 -18.70 -1.52
C PHE A 36 21.65 -19.15 -1.33
N LEU A 37 20.72 -18.21 -1.23
CA LEU A 37 19.29 -18.51 -1.10
C LEU A 37 18.73 -19.21 -2.34
N GLN A 38 19.13 -18.76 -3.53
CA GLN A 38 18.72 -19.37 -4.80
C GLN A 38 19.16 -20.83 -4.89
N SER A 39 20.40 -21.13 -4.53
CA SER A 39 20.91 -22.50 -4.48
C SER A 39 20.23 -23.35 -3.41
N LYS A 40 20.08 -22.79 -2.18
CA LYS A 40 19.53 -23.52 -1.02
C LYS A 40 18.07 -23.91 -1.19
N PHE A 41 17.26 -23.04 -1.79
CA PHE A 41 15.81 -23.20 -1.91
C PHE A 41 15.35 -23.53 -3.33
N THR A 42 16.27 -23.74 -4.26
CA THR A 42 15.95 -24.01 -5.67
C THR A 42 14.94 -23.01 -6.23
N LEU A 43 15.18 -21.70 -5.97
CA LEU A 43 14.25 -20.66 -6.38
C LEU A 43 14.13 -20.64 -7.90
N LEU A 44 12.90 -20.57 -8.39
CA LEU A 44 12.63 -20.40 -9.81
C LEU A 44 13.22 -19.09 -10.32
N ASP A 45 13.71 -19.09 -11.56
CA ASP A 45 14.17 -17.87 -12.24
C ASP A 45 12.98 -17.02 -12.72
N VAL A 46 12.16 -16.61 -11.76
CA VAL A 46 11.03 -15.71 -11.99
C VAL A 46 11.46 -14.31 -11.58
N ARG A 47 11.43 -13.38 -12.52
CA ARG A 47 11.82 -11.99 -12.26
C ARG A 47 10.61 -11.08 -12.12
N PHE A 48 10.63 -10.28 -11.09
CA PHE A 48 9.69 -9.18 -10.91
C PHE A 48 10.33 -7.89 -11.43
N SER A 49 9.56 -7.09 -12.16
CA SER A 49 10.02 -5.79 -12.68
C SER A 49 9.21 -4.64 -12.10
N PRO A 50 9.48 -4.24 -10.85
CA PRO A 50 8.77 -3.11 -10.25
C PRO A 50 9.08 -1.82 -11.00
N LYS A 51 8.05 -1.00 -11.24
CA LYS A 51 8.17 0.25 -12.01
C LYS A 51 8.52 1.43 -11.10
N PHE A 52 9.51 2.21 -11.49
CA PHE A 52 9.92 3.45 -10.81
C PHE A 52 9.25 4.69 -11.39
N SER A 53 8.74 4.62 -12.63
CA SER A 53 8.18 5.77 -13.33
C SER A 53 6.98 6.36 -12.58
N ARG A 54 6.90 7.69 -12.54
CA ARG A 54 5.84 8.47 -11.88
C ARG A 54 5.78 8.30 -10.35
N LEU A 55 6.81 7.73 -9.73
CA LEU A 55 6.91 7.63 -8.28
C LEU A 55 7.84 8.71 -7.73
N ARG A 56 7.52 9.25 -6.56
CA ARG A 56 8.48 10.06 -5.78
C ARG A 56 9.54 9.14 -5.17
N PRO A 57 10.81 9.60 -5.01
CA PRO A 57 11.89 8.75 -4.51
C PRO A 57 11.57 7.99 -3.20
N ALA A 58 10.90 8.62 -2.25
CA ALA A 58 10.48 7.96 -1.01
C ALA A 58 9.50 6.79 -1.20
N ASN A 59 8.90 6.66 -2.38
CA ASN A 59 8.00 5.58 -2.76
C ASN A 59 8.62 4.59 -3.73
N PHE A 60 9.91 4.66 -3.99
CA PHE A 60 10.59 3.73 -4.87
C PHE A 60 10.46 2.29 -4.36
N PRO A 61 10.32 1.32 -5.26
CA PRO A 61 10.22 -0.09 -4.89
C PRO A 61 11.38 -0.58 -4.03
N THR A 62 12.60 -0.05 -4.24
CA THR A 62 13.78 -0.33 -3.42
C THR A 62 13.52 -0.05 -1.95
N ILE A 63 12.98 1.14 -1.63
CA ILE A 63 12.63 1.55 -0.27
C ILE A 63 11.49 0.71 0.28
N ARG A 64 10.44 0.47 -0.52
CA ARG A 64 9.26 -0.30 -0.09
C ARG A 64 9.57 -1.76 0.20
N LEU A 65 10.45 -2.38 -0.59
CA LEU A 65 10.89 -3.75 -0.36
C LEU A 65 11.78 -3.87 0.88
N SER A 66 12.65 -2.88 1.16
CA SER A 66 13.40 -2.82 2.41
C SER A 66 12.47 -2.69 3.63
N GLN A 67 11.49 -1.81 3.57
CA GLN A 67 10.48 -1.66 4.63
C GLN A 67 9.68 -2.96 4.84
N LEU A 68 9.33 -3.66 3.76
CA LEU A 68 8.65 -4.94 3.83
C LEU A 68 9.55 -6.02 4.46
N ALA A 69 10.85 -6.07 4.11
CA ALA A 69 11.81 -6.98 4.71
C ALA A 69 11.90 -6.77 6.23
N ASN A 70 11.99 -5.51 6.67
CA ASN A 70 12.01 -5.17 8.08
C ASN A 70 10.72 -5.57 8.80
N LEU A 71 9.56 -5.33 8.19
CA LEU A 71 8.28 -5.74 8.74
C LEU A 71 8.23 -7.26 9.00
N TYR A 72 8.71 -8.07 8.05
CA TYR A 72 8.75 -9.53 8.20
C TYR A 72 9.74 -10.01 9.26
N VAL A 73 10.83 -9.30 9.48
CA VAL A 73 11.81 -9.61 10.54
C VAL A 73 11.25 -9.27 11.91
N GLU A 74 10.67 -8.10 12.05
CA GLU A 74 10.15 -7.60 13.33
C GLU A 74 8.86 -8.32 13.76
N GLN A 75 8.02 -8.74 12.79
CA GLN A 75 6.70 -9.31 13.05
C GLN A 75 6.56 -10.73 12.51
N GLN A 76 6.84 -11.72 13.36
CA GLN A 76 6.72 -13.14 12.97
C GLN A 76 5.28 -13.56 12.66
N ASN A 77 4.30 -12.99 13.39
CA ASN A 77 2.88 -13.30 13.26
C ASN A 77 2.10 -12.19 12.52
N LEU A 78 2.69 -11.67 11.44
CA LEU A 78 2.15 -10.52 10.69
C LEU A 78 0.69 -10.69 10.28
N PHE A 79 0.33 -11.90 9.79
CA PHE A 79 -1.05 -12.18 9.38
C PHE A 79 -2.02 -12.05 10.57
N SER A 80 -1.70 -12.69 11.70
CA SER A 80 -2.54 -12.63 12.90
C SER A 80 -2.68 -11.19 13.41
N ILE A 81 -1.58 -10.44 13.44
CA ILE A 81 -1.59 -9.05 13.89
C ILE A 81 -2.45 -8.18 12.98
N MET A 82 -2.32 -8.30 11.66
CA MET A 82 -2.99 -7.41 10.71
C MET A 82 -4.43 -7.82 10.40
N ILE A 83 -4.75 -9.11 10.46
CA ILE A 83 -6.04 -9.63 9.99
C ILE A 83 -6.97 -10.00 11.14
N GLN A 84 -6.44 -10.60 12.20
CA GLN A 84 -7.25 -11.03 13.34
C GLN A 84 -7.40 -9.97 14.43
N ASN A 85 -6.45 -9.02 14.51
CA ASN A 85 -6.52 -7.94 15.50
C ASN A 85 -7.33 -6.77 14.93
N PRO A 86 -8.47 -6.41 15.54
CA PRO A 86 -9.28 -5.28 15.10
C PRO A 86 -8.70 -3.91 15.50
N ASP A 87 -7.64 -3.86 16.31
CA ASP A 87 -7.10 -2.60 16.83
C ASP A 87 -6.30 -1.83 15.78
N TYR A 88 -6.98 -0.90 15.14
CA TYR A 88 -6.39 0.05 14.19
C TYR A 88 -5.18 0.79 14.75
N GLN A 89 -5.22 1.23 16.03
CA GLN A 89 -4.16 2.05 16.61
C GLN A 89 -2.88 1.24 16.83
N ASN A 90 -2.98 0.00 17.28
CA ASN A 90 -1.83 -0.89 17.45
C ASN A 90 -1.14 -1.17 16.12
N ILE A 91 -1.90 -1.52 15.07
CA ILE A 91 -1.33 -1.74 13.73
C ILE A 91 -0.72 -0.45 13.19
N ARG A 92 -1.37 0.70 13.38
CA ARG A 92 -0.84 2.00 12.97
C ARG A 92 0.47 2.33 13.65
N THR A 93 0.58 2.12 14.96
CA THR A 93 1.80 2.35 15.73
C THR A 93 2.95 1.48 15.23
N LEU A 94 2.69 0.18 15.00
CA LEU A 94 3.64 -0.76 14.43
C LEU A 94 4.14 -0.28 13.07
N LEU A 95 3.24 0.06 12.15
CA LEU A 95 3.61 0.52 10.82
C LEU A 95 4.34 1.87 10.84
N SER A 96 4.03 2.76 11.78
CA SER A 96 4.69 4.07 11.93
C SER A 96 6.13 3.98 12.44
N ALA A 97 6.45 2.92 13.20
CA ALA A 97 7.81 2.65 13.67
C ALA A 97 8.70 2.09 12.55
N LEU A 98 8.09 1.47 11.54
CA LEU A 98 8.80 0.76 10.48
C LEU A 98 9.64 1.69 9.59
N SER A 99 10.90 1.31 9.36
CA SER A 99 11.82 2.02 8.48
C SER A 99 12.47 1.08 7.46
N ALA A 100 13.03 1.65 6.40
CA ALA A 100 13.98 0.94 5.54
C ALA A 100 15.32 0.72 6.28
N SER A 101 16.19 -0.15 5.74
CA SER A 101 17.51 -0.42 6.30
C SER A 101 18.45 0.80 6.18
N ASP A 102 19.55 0.77 6.94
CA ASP A 102 20.48 1.90 7.05
C ASP A 102 21.08 2.33 5.71
N TYR A 103 21.32 1.40 4.79
CA TYR A 103 21.74 1.71 3.43
C TYR A 103 20.81 2.72 2.75
N TRP A 104 19.52 2.63 2.97
CA TRP A 104 18.54 3.52 2.38
C TRP A 104 18.44 4.88 3.08
N THR A 105 19.19 5.12 4.15
CA THR A 105 19.19 6.42 4.81
C THR A 105 19.71 7.51 3.89
N ASP A 106 20.74 7.23 3.12
CA ASP A 106 21.38 8.13 2.16
C ASP A 106 21.25 7.68 0.69
N HIS A 107 20.47 6.62 0.41
CA HIS A 107 20.20 6.14 -0.94
C HIS A 107 18.71 6.09 -1.25
N PHE A 108 18.33 6.34 -2.51
CA PHE A 108 17.00 6.04 -3.07
C PHE A 108 17.09 4.99 -4.19
N SER A 109 18.25 4.89 -4.81
CA SER A 109 18.59 3.89 -5.82
C SER A 109 19.98 3.33 -5.49
N PHE A 110 20.27 2.15 -5.97
CA PHE A 110 21.57 1.51 -5.76
C PHE A 110 22.72 2.38 -6.27
N GLY A 111 23.79 2.46 -5.48
CA GLY A 111 25.01 3.16 -5.82
C GLY A 111 24.90 4.69 -5.99
N LYS A 112 23.75 5.29 -5.72
CA LYS A 112 23.53 6.73 -5.84
C LYS A 112 23.19 7.34 -4.50
N MET A 113 24.15 8.02 -3.90
CA MET A 113 23.94 8.78 -2.66
C MET A 113 22.98 9.95 -2.89
N ALA A 114 22.07 10.16 -1.96
CA ALA A 114 21.17 11.29 -1.93
C ALA A 114 21.87 12.52 -1.31
N GLN A 115 21.45 13.71 -1.69
CA GLN A 115 21.97 14.95 -1.11
C GLN A 115 21.58 15.12 0.36
N ILE A 116 20.48 14.50 0.79
CA ILE A 116 19.93 14.60 2.15
C ILE A 116 19.80 13.19 2.71
N SER A 117 20.34 12.99 3.90
CA SER A 117 20.28 11.73 4.66
C SER A 117 19.15 11.81 5.70
N PHE A 118 18.24 10.82 5.69
CA PHE A 118 17.20 10.66 6.70
C PHE A 118 16.64 9.24 6.73
N VAL A 119 16.13 8.82 7.89
CA VAL A 119 15.51 7.52 8.07
C VAL A 119 14.18 7.45 7.29
N LYS A 120 14.07 6.54 6.35
CA LYS A 120 12.91 6.40 5.46
C LYS A 120 11.83 5.52 6.10
N LYS A 121 10.93 6.16 6.84
CA LYS A 121 9.75 5.55 7.46
C LYS A 121 8.55 5.53 6.51
N LEU A 122 7.52 4.75 6.86
CA LEU A 122 6.22 4.84 6.20
C LEU A 122 5.55 6.18 6.55
N SER A 123 5.07 6.89 5.55
CA SER A 123 4.30 8.12 5.80
C SER A 123 2.89 7.79 6.32
N PRO A 124 2.27 8.67 7.13
CA PRO A 124 0.89 8.49 7.59
C PRO A 124 -0.11 8.27 6.45
N GLU A 125 0.06 8.95 5.34
CA GLU A 125 -0.79 8.81 4.14
C GLU A 125 -0.65 7.42 3.54
N PHE A 126 0.58 6.88 3.45
CA PHE A 126 0.80 5.54 2.93
C PHE A 126 0.26 4.46 3.86
N ILE A 127 0.38 4.65 5.18
CA ILE A 127 -0.23 3.77 6.18
C ILE A 127 -1.75 3.76 6.01
N ASN A 128 -2.38 4.92 5.84
CA ASN A 128 -3.82 5.00 5.56
C ASN A 128 -4.21 4.24 4.28
N LEU A 129 -3.40 4.35 3.21
CA LEU A 129 -3.63 3.59 1.97
C LEU A 129 -3.51 2.08 2.17
N LEU A 130 -2.57 1.61 3.01
CA LEU A 130 -2.46 0.20 3.36
C LEU A 130 -3.71 -0.29 4.12
N PHE A 131 -4.23 0.50 5.05
CA PHE A 131 -5.49 0.17 5.72
C PHE A 131 -6.65 0.09 4.73
N ILE A 132 -6.88 1.14 3.96
CA ILE A 132 -8.02 1.29 3.05
C ILE A 132 -8.03 0.18 1.99
N ASN A 133 -6.87 -0.12 1.38
CA ASN A 133 -6.80 -0.95 0.18
C ASN A 133 -6.27 -2.37 0.42
N CYS A 134 -5.79 -2.69 1.62
CA CYS A 134 -5.22 -3.99 1.93
C CYS A 134 -5.77 -4.57 3.24
N ILE A 135 -5.52 -3.91 4.37
CA ILE A 135 -5.79 -4.50 5.69
C ILE A 135 -7.29 -4.66 5.93
N LEU A 136 -8.08 -3.59 5.81
CA LEU A 136 -9.53 -3.65 6.06
C LEU A 136 -10.28 -4.56 5.08
N PRO A 137 -10.00 -4.58 3.76
CA PRO A 137 -10.58 -5.56 2.86
C PRO A 137 -10.25 -7.01 3.22
N LEU A 138 -8.99 -7.30 3.64
CA LEU A 138 -8.60 -8.63 4.08
C LEU A 138 -9.26 -9.03 5.39
N GLN A 139 -9.36 -8.12 6.37
CA GLN A 139 -10.11 -8.34 7.61
C GLN A 139 -11.57 -8.66 7.32
N TYR A 140 -12.21 -7.90 6.44
CA TYR A 140 -13.60 -8.16 6.03
C TYR A 140 -13.77 -9.56 5.43
N PHE A 141 -12.90 -9.91 4.46
CA PHE A 141 -12.93 -11.21 3.81
C PHE A 141 -12.71 -12.37 4.80
N PHE A 142 -11.74 -12.22 5.69
CA PHE A 142 -11.45 -13.22 6.72
C PHE A 142 -12.62 -13.42 7.68
N GLN A 143 -13.28 -12.33 8.10
CA GLN A 143 -14.49 -12.41 8.95
C GLN A 143 -15.65 -13.11 8.24
N GLN A 144 -15.86 -12.85 6.95
CA GLN A 144 -16.88 -13.53 6.15
C GLN A 144 -16.63 -15.05 6.09
N LEU A 145 -15.38 -15.48 5.90
CA LEU A 145 -15.03 -16.91 5.88
C LEU A 145 -15.30 -17.61 7.20
N ASN A 146 -15.16 -16.90 8.32
CA ASN A 146 -15.36 -17.47 9.66
C ASN A 146 -16.77 -17.25 10.22
N SER A 147 -17.72 -16.81 9.39
CA SER A 147 -19.10 -16.51 9.79
C SER A 147 -19.21 -15.51 10.97
N GLU A 148 -18.21 -14.66 11.15
CA GLU A 148 -18.19 -13.61 12.15
C GLU A 148 -18.86 -12.34 11.61
N SER A 149 -19.98 -11.95 12.19
CA SER A 149 -20.71 -10.72 11.80
C SER A 149 -20.16 -9.47 12.50
N LYS A 150 -18.90 -9.11 12.25
CA LYS A 150 -18.26 -7.89 12.83
C LYS A 150 -18.06 -6.76 11.79
N VAL A 151 -18.92 -6.69 10.77
CA VAL A 151 -18.83 -5.70 9.70
C VAL A 151 -18.87 -4.25 10.21
N GLY A 152 -19.61 -4.00 11.30
CA GLY A 152 -19.69 -2.67 11.92
C GLY A 152 -18.34 -2.09 12.29
N HIS A 153 -17.47 -2.89 12.90
CA HIS A 153 -16.11 -2.49 13.26
C HIS A 153 -15.26 -2.05 12.05
N ILE A 154 -15.38 -2.75 10.92
CA ILE A 154 -14.63 -2.39 9.70
C ILE A 154 -15.14 -1.07 9.14
N ILE A 155 -16.46 -0.85 9.14
CA ILE A 155 -17.07 0.41 8.71
C ILE A 155 -16.60 1.56 9.61
N ASP A 156 -16.56 1.35 10.93
CA ASP A 156 -16.07 2.35 11.89
C ASP A 156 -14.58 2.64 11.69
N SER A 157 -13.77 1.63 11.35
CA SER A 157 -12.37 1.83 10.99
C SER A 157 -12.23 2.73 9.75
N TYR A 158 -13.04 2.53 8.70
CA TYR A 158 -13.06 3.43 7.54
C TYR A 158 -13.49 4.85 7.90
N ARG A 159 -14.42 5.03 8.85
CA ARG A 159 -14.86 6.36 9.32
C ARG A 159 -13.76 7.11 10.08
N ASN A 160 -12.89 6.38 10.77
CA ASN A 160 -11.79 6.95 11.56
C ASN A 160 -10.52 7.26 10.72
N ILE A 161 -10.46 6.81 9.46
CA ILE A 161 -9.35 7.10 8.56
C ILE A 161 -9.69 8.36 7.74
N PRO A 162 -8.76 9.32 7.60
CA PRO A 162 -8.96 10.50 6.77
C PRO A 162 -9.31 10.16 5.31
N PRO A 163 -9.94 11.08 4.57
CA PRO A 163 -10.25 10.91 3.16
C PRO A 163 -9.03 10.50 2.34
N GLU A 164 -9.23 9.58 1.39
CA GLU A 164 -8.17 9.22 0.44
C GLU A 164 -7.89 10.38 -0.52
N LYS A 165 -6.61 10.70 -0.70
CA LYS A 165 -6.16 11.76 -1.62
C LYS A 165 -5.73 11.19 -2.96
N ASN A 166 -6.54 11.38 -3.99
CA ASN A 166 -6.20 11.05 -5.37
C ASN A 166 -6.82 12.06 -6.35
N HIS A 167 -6.47 11.96 -7.64
CA HIS A 167 -6.92 12.91 -8.65
C HIS A 167 -8.46 12.90 -8.86
N ILE A 168 -9.11 11.75 -8.64
CA ILE A 168 -10.58 11.64 -8.77
C ILE A 168 -11.24 12.41 -7.63
N ILE A 169 -10.84 12.13 -6.39
CA ILE A 169 -11.38 12.81 -5.20
C ILE A 169 -11.13 14.31 -5.31
N LYS A 170 -9.89 14.73 -5.63
CA LYS A 170 -9.56 16.14 -5.80
C LYS A 170 -10.40 16.84 -6.87
N HIS A 171 -10.72 16.14 -7.98
CA HIS A 171 -11.60 16.70 -9.00
C HIS A 171 -12.98 17.02 -8.44
N TRP A 172 -13.55 16.15 -7.63
CA TRP A 172 -14.87 16.35 -7.03
C TRP A 172 -14.86 17.37 -5.87
N GLU A 173 -13.78 17.43 -5.10
CA GLU A 173 -13.57 18.50 -4.11
C GLU A 173 -13.57 19.90 -4.78
N ASN A 174 -12.93 20.01 -5.95
CA ASN A 174 -12.95 21.25 -6.74
C ASN A 174 -14.36 21.63 -7.26
N LEU A 175 -15.29 20.67 -7.30
CA LEU A 175 -16.71 20.90 -7.62
C LEU A 175 -17.58 21.15 -6.38
N GLY A 176 -16.97 21.31 -5.20
CA GLY A 176 -17.66 21.65 -3.95
C GLY A 176 -18.14 20.44 -3.13
N ILE A 177 -17.70 19.20 -3.45
CA ILE A 177 -18.01 18.03 -2.63
C ILE A 177 -16.94 17.89 -1.55
N GLU A 178 -17.37 17.85 -0.28
CA GLU A 178 -16.50 17.65 0.87
C GLU A 178 -16.57 16.19 1.34
N PHE A 179 -15.40 15.60 1.60
CA PHE A 179 -15.26 14.26 2.16
C PHE A 179 -14.66 14.33 3.55
N GLN A 180 -15.31 13.72 4.53
CA GLN A 180 -14.87 13.76 5.93
C GLN A 180 -13.98 12.56 6.31
N ASN A 181 -14.11 11.43 5.62
CA ASN A 181 -13.42 10.20 5.97
C ASN A 181 -13.25 9.26 4.76
N SER A 182 -12.49 8.17 4.98
CA SER A 182 -12.20 7.21 3.93
C SER A 182 -13.42 6.39 3.49
N LEU A 183 -14.42 6.17 4.35
CA LEU A 183 -15.65 5.49 3.97
C LEU A 183 -16.35 6.23 2.84
N GLN A 184 -16.49 7.56 2.99
CA GLN A 184 -17.12 8.40 1.97
C GLN A 184 -16.32 8.39 0.67
N THR A 185 -14.98 8.53 0.74
CA THR A 185 -14.16 8.50 -0.48
C THR A 185 -14.17 7.15 -1.18
N GLN A 186 -14.20 6.03 -0.44
CA GLN A 186 -14.29 4.69 -1.04
C GLN A 186 -15.65 4.44 -1.68
N ALA A 187 -16.75 4.82 -1.02
CA ALA A 187 -18.09 4.75 -1.59
C ALA A 187 -18.19 5.58 -2.88
N PHE A 188 -17.61 6.78 -2.86
CA PHE A 188 -17.61 7.67 -4.01
C PHE A 188 -16.71 7.15 -5.15
N LEU A 189 -15.56 6.59 -4.86
CA LEU A 189 -14.68 5.96 -5.86
C LEU A 189 -15.35 4.75 -6.51
N TYR A 190 -16.09 3.95 -5.75
CA TYR A 190 -16.89 2.86 -6.28
C TYR A 190 -17.98 3.39 -7.23
N GLN A 191 -18.74 4.40 -6.78
CA GLN A 191 -19.76 5.08 -7.58
C GLN A 191 -19.17 5.61 -8.90
N TYR A 192 -18.06 6.33 -8.81
CA TYR A 192 -17.37 6.88 -9.98
C TYR A 192 -16.92 5.79 -10.96
N LYS A 193 -16.23 4.76 -10.48
CA LYS A 193 -15.70 3.68 -11.33
C LYS A 193 -16.81 2.87 -11.99
N THR A 194 -17.86 2.55 -11.23
CA THR A 194 -18.94 1.66 -11.68
C THR A 194 -19.95 2.35 -12.61
N PHE A 195 -20.26 3.61 -12.34
CA PHE A 195 -21.32 4.33 -13.05
C PHE A 195 -20.81 5.50 -13.89
N CYS A 196 -20.07 6.45 -13.30
CA CYS A 196 -19.67 7.66 -14.01
C CYS A 196 -18.68 7.37 -15.14
N LYS A 197 -17.59 6.65 -14.86
CA LYS A 197 -16.59 6.26 -15.86
C LYS A 197 -17.19 5.37 -16.94
N ALA A 198 -18.15 4.52 -16.59
CA ALA A 198 -18.85 3.63 -17.52
C ALA A 198 -20.03 4.31 -18.24
N LYS A 199 -20.28 5.62 -17.99
CA LYS A 199 -21.40 6.41 -18.57
C LYS A 199 -22.78 5.78 -18.34
N LYS A 200 -22.99 5.10 -17.20
CA LYS A 200 -24.22 4.42 -16.82
C LYS A 200 -25.14 5.32 -15.99
N CYS A 201 -25.38 6.56 -16.42
CA CYS A 201 -26.14 7.57 -15.65
C CYS A 201 -27.61 7.14 -15.43
N LEU A 202 -28.23 6.46 -16.37
CA LEU A 202 -29.60 5.98 -16.22
C LEU A 202 -29.76 4.86 -15.19
N ASN A 203 -28.71 4.11 -14.92
CA ASN A 203 -28.68 3.04 -13.91
C ASN A 203 -28.13 3.53 -12.55
N CYS A 204 -27.85 4.82 -12.43
CA CYS A 204 -27.27 5.45 -11.26
C CYS A 204 -28.34 6.26 -10.52
N ALA A 205 -28.53 6.03 -9.22
CA ALA A 205 -29.52 6.77 -8.43
C ALA A 205 -29.32 8.30 -8.48
N VAL A 206 -28.06 8.76 -8.46
CA VAL A 206 -27.72 10.18 -8.58
C VAL A 206 -28.06 10.71 -9.98
N GLY A 207 -27.66 9.98 -11.04
CA GLY A 207 -27.97 10.35 -12.41
C GLY A 207 -29.48 10.39 -12.69
N PHE A 208 -30.21 9.40 -12.19
CA PHE A 208 -31.66 9.37 -12.30
C PHE A 208 -32.33 10.57 -11.61
N GLN A 209 -31.88 10.93 -10.40
CA GLN A 209 -32.44 12.06 -9.66
C GLN A 209 -32.18 13.41 -10.39
N ILE A 210 -30.97 13.57 -10.94
CA ILE A 210 -30.64 14.78 -11.73
C ILE A 210 -31.54 14.89 -12.96
N LEU A 211 -31.75 13.81 -13.70
CA LEU A 211 -32.59 13.80 -14.88
C LEU A 211 -34.05 14.10 -14.54
N LYS A 212 -34.58 13.49 -13.47
CA LYS A 212 -35.94 13.75 -12.96
C LYS A 212 -36.17 15.20 -12.61
N ASN A 213 -35.21 15.81 -11.88
CA ASN A 213 -35.30 17.22 -11.48
C ASN A 213 -35.22 18.16 -12.71
N ALA A 214 -34.42 17.80 -13.73
CA ALA A 214 -34.34 18.59 -14.97
C ALA A 214 -35.64 18.60 -15.78
N GLU A 215 -36.47 17.55 -15.71
CA GLU A 215 -37.79 17.50 -16.31
C GLU A 215 -38.80 18.40 -15.59
N GLN A 216 -38.72 18.49 -14.24
CA GLN A 216 -39.63 19.32 -13.44
C GLN A 216 -39.37 20.84 -13.58
N HIS A 217 -38.20 21.25 -14.05
CA HIS A 217 -37.88 22.66 -14.32
C HIS A 217 -38.19 23.10 -15.77
N LYS A 218 -38.74 22.19 -16.58
CA LYS A 218 -39.20 22.52 -17.97
C LYS A 218 -40.71 22.76 -18.10
N THR A 219 -41.45 22.58 -17.01
CA THR A 219 -42.88 22.90 -16.89
C THR A 219 -43.05 24.17 -16.07
#